data_295c05fa29daebd77b27060941456239
#
_entry.id   295c05fa29daebd77b27060941456239
#
_cell.length_a   1.000
_cell.length_b   1.000
_cell.length_c   1.000
_cell.angle_alpha   90.00
_cell.angle_beta   90.00
_cell.angle_gamma   90.00
#
_symmetry.space_group_name_H-M   'P 1'
#
loop_
_entity.id
_entity.type
_entity.pdbx_description
1 polymer ?
#
loop_
_entity_poly.entity_id
_entity_poly.type
_entity_poly.pdbx_seq_one_letter_code
_entity_poly.pdbx_strand_id
1 'polypeptide(L)'
;MAWLMNRLRAGVRGLARQEDGTATIPFIIFLPFFLLLVMSSLEMGTLMLRHVMLERALDMSVRDLRLGNWLNPTHDDFKRVVCNRAGVIPNCMNVLLVELRPVSTETWEPLSAGPICVDRAEPIKPVTTFDTGVGDNMMLIRACAKFDPIFPTSGLGFQLPRDNTGAYALIAATAFVNEPDVGS
;
A
#
# COMPACT_ATOMS: atom_id res chain seq x y z
N MET A 1 -51.85 19.96 -28.71
CA MET A 1 -51.01 19.25 -27.75
C MET A 1 -51.20 17.71 -27.81
N ALA A 2 -52.41 17.17 -27.88
CA ALA A 2 -52.67 15.72 -27.92
C ALA A 2 -52.08 14.99 -29.13
N TRP A 3 -52.01 15.62 -30.31
CA TRP A 3 -51.43 15.02 -31.52
C TRP A 3 -49.91 14.79 -31.44
N LEU A 4 -49.16 15.73 -30.81
CA LEU A 4 -47.74 15.58 -30.61
C LEU A 4 -47.41 14.44 -29.62
N MET A 5 -48.19 14.32 -28.55
CA MET A 5 -48.03 13.24 -27.57
C MET A 5 -48.35 11.85 -28.17
N ASN A 6 -49.31 11.76 -29.08
CA ASN A 6 -49.61 10.51 -29.76
C ASN A 6 -48.51 10.07 -30.75
N ARG A 7 -47.87 11.02 -31.44
CA ARG A 7 -46.70 10.72 -32.30
C ARG A 7 -45.48 10.31 -31.51
N LEU A 8 -45.23 10.96 -30.38
CA LEU A 8 -44.13 10.55 -29.47
C LEU A 8 -44.36 9.14 -28.88
N ARG A 9 -45.59 8.83 -28.45
CA ARG A 9 -45.96 7.49 -27.97
C ARG A 9 -45.90 6.42 -29.06
N ALA A 10 -46.24 6.73 -30.29
CA ALA A 10 -46.11 5.81 -31.42
C ALA A 10 -44.63 5.56 -31.79
N GLY A 11 -43.79 6.60 -31.75
CA GLY A 11 -42.33 6.48 -31.95
C GLY A 11 -41.68 5.61 -30.91
N VAL A 12 -41.95 5.84 -29.62
CA VAL A 12 -41.41 5.05 -28.51
C VAL A 12 -41.90 3.58 -28.57
N ARG A 13 -43.15 3.34 -28.94
CA ARG A 13 -43.66 1.96 -29.14
C ARG A 13 -43.03 1.27 -30.36
N GLY A 14 -42.68 2.01 -31.42
CA GLY A 14 -41.97 1.47 -32.58
C GLY A 14 -40.55 1.07 -32.23
N LEU A 15 -39.84 1.89 -31.47
CA LEU A 15 -38.49 1.57 -30.96
C LEU A 15 -38.52 0.35 -30.01
N ALA A 16 -39.52 0.26 -29.15
CA ALA A 16 -39.65 -0.86 -28.20
C ALA A 16 -40.01 -2.20 -28.86
N ARG A 17 -40.41 -2.19 -30.14
CA ARG A 17 -40.82 -3.38 -30.89
C ARG A 17 -39.77 -3.87 -31.88
N GLN A 18 -38.74 -3.08 -32.14
CA GLN A 18 -37.58 -3.48 -32.94
C GLN A 18 -36.55 -4.16 -32.02
N GLU A 19 -36.46 -5.46 -32.12
CA GLU A 19 -35.51 -6.27 -31.28
C GLU A 19 -34.07 -6.12 -31.67
N ASP A 20 -33.75 -5.42 -32.74
CA ASP A 20 -32.41 -5.23 -33.30
C ASP A 20 -31.47 -4.39 -32.44
N GLY A 21 -31.95 -3.75 -31.36
CA GLY A 21 -31.15 -2.95 -30.42
C GLY A 21 -31.28 -3.34 -28.95
N THR A 22 -32.05 -4.42 -28.65
CA THR A 22 -32.40 -4.79 -27.26
C THR A 22 -31.21 -5.17 -26.41
N ALA A 23 -30.14 -5.73 -26.99
CA ALA A 23 -28.92 -6.10 -26.27
C ALA A 23 -27.99 -4.91 -26.02
N THR A 24 -28.05 -3.87 -26.83
CA THR A 24 -27.12 -2.71 -26.74
C THR A 24 -27.44 -1.82 -25.56
N ILE A 25 -28.69 -1.59 -25.24
CA ILE A 25 -29.15 -0.72 -24.16
C ILE A 25 -28.69 -1.27 -22.78
N PRO A 26 -29.02 -2.53 -22.40
CA PRO A 26 -28.55 -3.10 -21.15
C PRO A 26 -27.00 -3.22 -21.09
N PHE A 27 -26.37 -3.47 -22.23
CA PHE A 27 -24.90 -3.51 -22.29
C PHE A 27 -24.27 -2.15 -21.93
N ILE A 28 -24.75 -1.04 -22.51
CA ILE A 28 -24.25 0.31 -22.23
C ILE A 28 -24.46 0.69 -20.75
N ILE A 29 -25.58 0.26 -20.17
CA ILE A 29 -25.88 0.52 -18.75
C ILE A 29 -25.01 -0.36 -17.84
N PHE A 30 -24.82 -1.63 -18.18
CA PHE A 30 -24.05 -2.57 -17.37
C PHE A 30 -22.54 -2.35 -17.44
N LEU A 31 -22.01 -1.95 -18.60
CA LEU A 31 -20.59 -1.81 -18.88
C LEU A 31 -19.84 -0.92 -17.85
N PRO A 32 -20.31 0.29 -17.48
CA PRO A 32 -19.62 1.13 -16.52
C PRO A 32 -19.52 0.48 -15.13
N PHE A 33 -20.55 -0.20 -14.67
CA PHE A 33 -20.50 -0.93 -13.40
C PHE A 33 -19.51 -2.09 -13.44
N PHE A 34 -19.50 -2.83 -14.54
CA PHE A 34 -18.52 -3.90 -14.74
C PHE A 34 -17.08 -3.38 -14.76
N LEU A 35 -16.83 -2.29 -15.47
CA LEU A 35 -15.50 -1.66 -15.50
C LEU A 35 -15.07 -1.15 -14.12
N LEU A 36 -15.96 -0.55 -13.33
CA LEU A 36 -15.69 -0.12 -11.97
C LEU A 36 -15.29 -1.31 -11.07
N LEU A 37 -15.98 -2.44 -11.19
CA LEU A 37 -15.64 -3.66 -10.45
C LEU A 37 -14.26 -4.20 -10.85
N VAL A 38 -13.97 -4.26 -12.15
CA VAL A 38 -12.68 -4.73 -12.66
C VAL A 38 -11.55 -3.82 -12.19
N MET A 39 -11.70 -2.49 -12.31
CA MET A 39 -10.70 -1.52 -11.85
C MET A 39 -10.46 -1.62 -10.35
N SER A 40 -11.52 -1.75 -9.55
CA SER A 40 -11.40 -1.92 -8.09
C SER A 40 -10.71 -3.23 -7.72
N SER A 41 -10.96 -4.31 -8.46
CA SER A 41 -10.31 -5.61 -8.23
C SER A 41 -8.82 -5.56 -8.57
N LEU A 42 -8.44 -4.89 -9.65
CA LEU A 42 -7.03 -4.69 -10.02
C LEU A 42 -6.29 -3.81 -8.99
N GLU A 43 -6.93 -2.73 -8.53
CA GLU A 43 -6.36 -1.87 -7.48
C GLU A 43 -6.12 -2.67 -6.19
N MET A 44 -7.11 -3.47 -5.74
CA MET A 44 -6.98 -4.32 -4.57
C MET A 44 -5.89 -5.36 -4.74
N GLY A 45 -5.82 -6.01 -5.89
CA GLY A 45 -4.79 -7.02 -6.21
C GLY A 45 -3.38 -6.45 -6.15
N THR A 46 -3.17 -5.28 -6.73
CA THR A 46 -1.84 -4.61 -6.70
C THR A 46 -1.47 -4.12 -5.30
N LEU A 47 -2.44 -3.61 -4.54
CA LEU A 47 -2.24 -3.21 -3.15
C LEU A 47 -1.80 -4.40 -2.30
N MET A 48 -2.52 -5.53 -2.38
CA MET A 48 -2.19 -6.75 -1.65
C MET A 48 -0.82 -7.31 -2.06
N LEU A 49 -0.52 -7.33 -3.36
CA LEU A 49 0.79 -7.76 -3.84
C LEU A 49 1.93 -6.92 -3.25
N ARG A 50 1.81 -5.59 -3.30
CA ARG A 50 2.80 -4.68 -2.73
C ARG A 50 2.98 -4.89 -1.24
N HIS A 51 1.88 -5.07 -0.50
CA HIS A 51 1.91 -5.30 0.94
C HIS A 51 2.64 -6.60 1.29
N VAL A 52 2.25 -7.72 0.68
CA VAL A 52 2.86 -9.03 0.91
C VAL A 52 4.36 -9.03 0.54
N MET A 53 4.73 -8.38 -0.57
CA MET A 53 6.12 -8.29 -0.98
C MET A 53 6.95 -7.41 -0.04
N LEU A 54 6.38 -6.34 0.51
CA LEU A 54 7.03 -5.50 1.52
C LEU A 54 7.24 -6.29 2.83
N GLU A 55 6.22 -6.98 3.33
CA GLU A 55 6.30 -7.82 4.52
C GLU A 55 7.37 -8.90 4.36
N ARG A 56 7.30 -9.65 3.26
CA ARG A 56 8.29 -10.69 2.96
C ARG A 56 9.72 -10.15 2.87
N ALA A 57 9.90 -9.01 2.22
CA ALA A 57 11.21 -8.38 2.09
C ALA A 57 11.75 -7.92 3.46
N LEU A 58 10.87 -7.37 4.30
CA LEU A 58 11.19 -6.96 5.66
C LEU A 58 11.61 -8.17 6.51
N ASP A 59 10.81 -9.23 6.53
CA ASP A 59 11.09 -10.44 7.33
C ASP A 59 12.40 -11.11 6.93
N MET A 60 12.69 -11.24 5.63
CA MET A 60 13.96 -11.80 5.17
C MET A 60 15.15 -10.90 5.57
N SER A 61 14.98 -9.58 5.57
CA SER A 61 16.03 -8.63 5.94
C SER A 61 16.28 -8.62 7.45
N VAL A 62 15.22 -8.73 8.23
CA VAL A 62 15.28 -8.87 9.69
C VAL A 62 15.96 -10.18 10.10
N ARG A 63 15.67 -11.27 9.37
CA ARG A 63 16.34 -12.54 9.64
C ARG A 63 17.85 -12.44 9.48
N ASP A 64 18.33 -11.79 8.42
CA ASP A 64 19.77 -11.59 8.22
C ASP A 64 20.39 -10.69 9.29
N LEU A 65 19.67 -9.66 9.72
CA LEU A 65 20.07 -8.77 10.80
C LEU A 65 20.21 -9.55 12.13
N ARG A 66 19.18 -10.35 12.47
CA ARG A 66 19.12 -11.15 13.68
C ARG A 66 20.24 -12.19 13.76
N LEU A 67 20.61 -12.79 12.63
CA LEU A 67 21.69 -13.79 12.55
C LEU A 67 23.09 -13.16 12.54
N GLY A 68 23.22 -11.85 12.70
CA GLY A 68 24.51 -11.17 12.71
C GLY A 68 25.24 -11.18 11.35
N ASN A 69 24.53 -11.49 10.26
CA ASN A 69 25.14 -11.49 8.93
C ASN A 69 25.56 -10.09 8.46
N TRP A 70 25.14 -9.06 9.16
CA TRP A 70 25.47 -7.66 8.87
C TRP A 70 26.10 -6.98 10.07
N LEU A 71 27.34 -6.62 9.93
CA LEU A 71 28.07 -5.86 10.94
C LEU A 71 27.67 -4.39 10.86
N ASN A 72 26.86 -3.91 11.83
CA ASN A 72 26.45 -2.52 11.98
C ASN A 72 25.90 -1.87 10.69
N PRO A 73 24.81 -2.40 10.11
CA PRO A 73 24.25 -1.82 8.91
C PRO A 73 23.73 -0.41 9.18
N THR A 74 23.94 0.48 8.22
CA THR A 74 23.30 1.79 8.26
C THR A 74 21.82 1.68 7.85
N HIS A 75 21.03 2.70 8.21
CA HIS A 75 19.62 2.80 7.75
C HIS A 75 19.49 2.63 6.23
N ASP A 76 20.38 3.26 5.45
CA ASP A 76 20.33 3.22 3.99
C ASP A 76 20.76 1.86 3.43
N ASP A 77 21.67 1.16 4.07
CA ASP A 77 22.05 -0.20 3.67
C ASP A 77 20.89 -1.17 3.86
N PHE A 78 20.26 -1.12 5.04
CA PHE A 78 19.09 -1.94 5.34
C PHE A 78 17.94 -1.65 4.36
N LYS A 79 17.63 -0.38 4.13
CA LYS A 79 16.60 0.07 3.20
C LYS A 79 16.87 -0.42 1.77
N ARG A 80 18.13 -0.35 1.31
CA ARG A 80 18.52 -0.83 -0.03
C ARG A 80 18.25 -2.33 -0.18
N VAL A 81 18.55 -3.12 0.85
CA VAL A 81 18.30 -4.57 0.80
C VAL A 81 16.80 -4.88 0.81
N VAL A 82 16.01 -4.21 1.64
CA VAL A 82 14.55 -4.35 1.63
C VAL A 82 13.99 -3.97 0.26
N CYS A 83 14.45 -2.88 -0.33
CA CYS A 83 14.01 -2.45 -1.67
C CYS A 83 14.35 -3.46 -2.76
N ASN A 84 15.57 -4.03 -2.74
CA ASN A 84 15.99 -5.04 -3.71
C ASN A 84 15.15 -6.32 -3.59
N ARG A 85 14.77 -6.70 -2.37
CA ARG A 85 13.95 -7.89 -2.11
C ARG A 85 12.47 -7.69 -2.42
N ALA A 86 11.96 -6.51 -2.14
CA ALA A 86 10.56 -6.17 -2.42
C ALA A 86 10.26 -6.12 -3.93
N GLY A 87 11.18 -5.64 -4.76
CA GLY A 87 11.13 -5.68 -6.23
C GLY A 87 9.96 -4.96 -6.93
N VAL A 88 8.81 -4.90 -6.29
CA VAL A 88 7.54 -4.35 -6.85
C VAL A 88 7.23 -2.92 -6.40
N ILE A 89 8.12 -2.31 -5.61
CA ILE A 89 7.95 -0.97 -5.08
C ILE A 89 8.63 0.04 -6.01
N PRO A 90 7.88 0.86 -6.76
CA PRO A 90 8.49 1.88 -7.62
C PRO A 90 9.18 2.94 -6.78
N ASN A 91 10.35 3.38 -7.20
CA ASN A 91 11.15 4.41 -6.50
C ASN A 91 11.38 4.12 -5.01
N CYS A 92 11.54 2.84 -4.65
CA CYS A 92 11.56 2.33 -3.29
C CYS A 92 12.46 3.16 -2.35
N MET A 93 13.69 3.49 -2.77
CA MET A 93 14.61 4.29 -1.96
C MET A 93 14.09 5.69 -1.60
N ASN A 94 13.10 6.21 -2.31
CA ASN A 94 12.52 7.53 -2.05
C ASN A 94 11.22 7.46 -1.26
N VAL A 95 10.47 6.37 -1.39
CA VAL A 95 9.13 6.22 -0.82
C VAL A 95 9.08 5.36 0.43
N LEU A 96 10.11 4.53 0.67
CA LEU A 96 10.24 3.68 1.85
C LEU A 96 10.96 4.43 2.98
N LEU A 97 10.43 4.31 4.18
CA LEU A 97 11.08 4.70 5.42
C LEU A 97 11.08 3.51 6.38
N VAL A 98 12.18 3.30 7.08
CA VAL A 98 12.32 2.20 8.04
C VAL A 98 12.70 2.77 9.39
N GLU A 99 12.01 2.32 10.43
CA GLU A 99 12.30 2.62 11.82
C GLU A 99 12.69 1.31 12.51
N LEU A 100 13.81 1.32 13.22
CA LEU A 100 14.29 0.21 14.03
C LEU A 100 14.63 0.74 15.40
N ARG A 101 14.07 0.15 16.45
CA ARG A 101 14.33 0.57 17.83
C ARG A 101 14.18 -0.57 18.82
N PRO A 102 14.92 -0.54 19.94
CA PRO A 102 14.69 -1.45 21.05
C PRO A 102 13.35 -1.13 21.74
N VAL A 103 12.70 -2.16 22.25
CA VAL A 103 11.46 -2.06 23.05
C VAL A 103 11.77 -2.62 24.44
N SER A 104 11.49 -1.82 25.48
CA SER A 104 11.63 -2.28 26.85
C SER A 104 10.51 -3.28 27.18
N THR A 105 10.88 -4.48 27.58
CA THR A 105 9.94 -5.49 28.07
C THR A 105 9.51 -5.27 29.51
N GLU A 106 10.14 -4.33 30.22
CA GLU A 106 9.81 -3.99 31.61
C GLU A 106 8.76 -2.88 31.69
N THR A 107 8.96 -1.80 30.92
CA THR A 107 8.10 -0.61 31.00
C THR A 107 6.96 -0.62 29.99
N TRP A 108 7.10 -1.38 28.90
CA TRP A 108 6.12 -1.43 27.81
C TRP A 108 5.66 -0.03 27.38
N GLU A 109 6.59 0.91 27.27
CA GLU A 109 6.25 2.26 26.85
C GLU A 109 5.43 2.23 25.56
N PRO A 110 4.30 2.97 25.53
CA PRO A 110 3.43 2.97 24.35
C PRO A 110 4.21 3.44 23.13
N LEU A 111 4.15 2.64 22.08
CA LEU A 111 4.70 3.01 20.80
C LEU A 111 3.99 4.26 20.28
N SER A 112 4.74 5.19 19.69
CA SER A 112 4.13 6.32 18.98
C SER A 112 3.05 5.81 18.01
N ALA A 113 1.94 6.51 17.92
CA ALA A 113 0.82 6.13 17.07
C ALA A 113 1.26 6.06 15.59
N GLY A 114 1.48 4.84 15.12
CA GLY A 114 1.89 4.54 13.74
C GLY A 114 3.37 4.79 13.45
N PRO A 115 3.91 4.20 12.39
CA PRO A 115 5.26 4.46 11.91
C PRO A 115 5.33 5.82 11.24
N ILE A 116 6.51 6.42 11.28
CA ILE A 116 6.80 7.63 10.52
C ILE A 116 6.91 7.24 9.04
N CYS A 117 6.19 7.93 8.18
CA CYS A 117 6.24 7.73 6.73
C CYS A 117 6.91 8.93 6.07
N VAL A 118 7.48 8.72 4.89
CA VAL A 118 8.04 9.82 4.09
C VAL A 118 6.97 10.86 3.80
N ASP A 119 7.23 12.13 4.08
CA ASP A 119 6.44 13.21 3.50
C ASP A 119 6.95 13.51 2.10
N ARG A 120 6.11 13.29 1.10
CA ARG A 120 6.47 13.51 -0.31
C ARG A 120 6.41 14.99 -0.72
N ALA A 121 5.74 15.80 0.09
CA ALA A 121 5.65 17.25 -0.10
C ALA A 121 6.88 17.98 0.44
N GLU A 122 7.63 17.33 1.36
CA GLU A 122 8.82 17.94 1.97
C GLU A 122 10.11 17.35 1.40
N PRO A 123 11.11 18.20 1.06
CA PRO A 123 12.40 17.74 0.56
C PRO A 123 13.25 17.08 1.66
N ILE A 124 12.96 17.37 2.93
CA ILE A 124 13.68 16.84 4.08
C ILE A 124 12.98 15.58 4.56
N LYS A 125 13.68 14.45 4.49
CA LYS A 125 13.16 13.19 5.03
C LYS A 125 13.11 13.26 6.55
N PRO A 126 12.02 12.80 7.20
CA PRO A 126 11.96 12.75 8.65
C PRO A 126 13.08 11.89 9.21
N VAL A 127 13.66 12.33 10.31
CA VAL A 127 14.69 11.56 11.03
C VAL A 127 13.98 10.38 11.69
N THR A 128 14.43 9.18 11.36
CA THR A 128 13.95 7.95 11.97
C THR A 128 15.02 7.38 12.89
N THR A 129 14.57 6.77 13.97
CA THR A 129 15.47 5.99 14.84
C THR A 129 15.84 4.70 14.11
N PHE A 130 17.11 4.50 13.91
CA PHE A 130 17.67 3.25 13.41
C PHE A 130 18.78 2.78 14.36
N ASP A 131 18.35 2.02 15.36
CA ASP A 131 19.23 1.47 16.39
C ASP A 131 19.17 -0.05 16.29
N THR A 132 20.30 -0.68 16.06
CA THR A 132 20.39 -2.15 15.91
C THR A 132 20.32 -2.87 17.25
N GLY A 133 20.39 -2.13 18.37
CA GLY A 133 20.34 -2.71 19.71
C GLY A 133 21.60 -3.52 20.05
N VAL A 134 21.55 -4.16 21.20
CA VAL A 134 22.56 -5.13 21.67
C VAL A 134 21.91 -6.52 21.78
N GLY A 135 22.71 -7.56 22.03
CA GLY A 135 22.21 -8.91 22.24
C GLY A 135 21.12 -8.99 23.30
N ASP A 136 20.21 -9.92 23.16
CA ASP A 136 19.04 -10.17 24.02
C ASP A 136 17.97 -9.05 24.06
N ASN A 137 18.15 -7.96 23.32
CA ASN A 137 17.14 -6.91 23.25
C ASN A 137 15.98 -7.27 22.32
N MET A 138 14.76 -7.01 22.80
CA MET A 138 13.59 -7.05 21.93
C MET A 138 13.61 -5.82 21.02
N MET A 139 13.57 -6.07 19.73
CA MET A 139 13.62 -5.04 18.70
C MET A 139 12.28 -4.97 17.97
N LEU A 140 11.84 -3.76 17.67
CA LEU A 140 10.72 -3.50 16.79
C LEU A 140 11.20 -2.80 15.54
N ILE A 141 10.85 -3.35 14.40
CA ILE A 141 11.06 -2.72 13.11
C ILE A 141 9.74 -2.40 12.44
N ARG A 142 9.63 -1.21 11.89
CA ARG A 142 8.47 -0.74 11.14
C ARG A 142 8.93 -0.13 9.83
N ALA A 143 8.30 -0.54 8.75
CA ALA A 143 8.55 -0.03 7.41
C ALA A 143 7.27 0.62 6.88
N CYS A 144 7.37 1.85 6.38
CA CYS A 144 6.29 2.55 5.72
C CYS A 144 6.68 2.88 4.29
N ALA A 145 5.86 2.46 3.33
CA ALA A 145 6.04 2.81 1.91
C ALA A 145 4.80 3.52 1.39
N LYS A 146 5.00 4.66 0.71
CA LYS A 146 3.92 5.44 0.11
C LYS A 146 3.76 5.15 -1.37
N PHE A 147 2.50 5.01 -1.81
CA PHE A 147 2.13 4.67 -3.18
C PHE A 147 1.02 5.56 -3.69
N ASP A 148 1.03 5.79 -4.99
CA ASP A 148 -0.11 6.37 -5.69
C ASP A 148 -1.06 5.25 -6.12
N PRO A 149 -2.40 5.43 -6.00
CA PRO A 149 -3.36 4.49 -6.55
C PRO A 149 -3.23 4.45 -8.08
N ILE A 150 -3.40 3.26 -8.67
CA ILE A 150 -3.37 3.09 -10.13
C ILE A 150 -4.64 3.69 -10.74
N PHE A 151 -5.77 3.47 -10.08
CA PHE A 151 -7.08 3.98 -10.48
C PHE A 151 -7.66 4.88 -9.39
N PRO A 152 -7.22 6.14 -9.27
CA PRO A 152 -7.60 7.03 -8.15
C PRO A 152 -9.10 7.36 -8.11
N THR A 153 -9.81 7.16 -9.21
CA THR A 153 -11.25 7.40 -9.37
C THR A 153 -12.09 6.12 -9.28
N SER A 154 -11.46 4.95 -9.14
CA SER A 154 -12.18 3.70 -8.89
C SER A 154 -12.81 3.68 -7.48
N GLY A 155 -13.80 2.83 -7.26
CA GLY A 155 -14.48 2.72 -5.97
C GLY A 155 -13.53 2.50 -4.80
N LEU A 156 -12.55 1.59 -4.94
CA LEU A 156 -11.53 1.35 -3.92
C LEU A 156 -10.52 2.49 -3.83
N GLY A 157 -9.99 2.94 -4.97
CA GLY A 157 -9.00 4.03 -5.00
C GLY A 157 -9.50 5.32 -4.37
N PHE A 158 -10.81 5.59 -4.45
CA PHE A 158 -11.43 6.75 -3.81
C PHE A 158 -11.56 6.61 -2.29
N GLN A 159 -11.72 5.39 -1.77
CA GLN A 159 -11.91 5.12 -0.33
C GLN A 159 -10.60 4.94 0.44
N LEU A 160 -9.47 4.73 -0.23
CA LEU A 160 -8.17 4.62 0.44
C LEU A 160 -7.84 5.90 1.21
N PRO A 161 -7.38 5.80 2.47
CA PRO A 161 -6.89 6.95 3.22
C PRO A 161 -5.64 7.50 2.53
N ARG A 162 -5.77 8.68 1.93
CA ARG A 162 -4.70 9.36 1.19
C ARG A 162 -4.21 10.58 1.95
N ASP A 163 -2.92 10.85 1.84
CA ASP A 163 -2.33 12.08 2.34
C ASP A 163 -2.59 13.27 1.40
N ASN A 164 -2.04 14.43 1.76
CA ASN A 164 -2.19 15.67 0.99
C ASN A 164 -1.59 15.58 -0.44
N THR A 165 -0.72 14.60 -0.70
CA THR A 165 -0.13 14.34 -2.02
C THR A 165 -0.94 13.33 -2.84
N GLY A 166 -2.02 12.80 -2.27
CA GLY A 166 -2.85 11.78 -2.91
C GLY A 166 -2.34 10.35 -2.75
N ALA A 167 -1.23 10.15 -2.03
CA ALA A 167 -0.64 8.84 -1.78
C ALA A 167 -1.27 8.16 -0.57
N TYR A 168 -1.37 6.84 -0.61
CA TYR A 168 -1.69 6.00 0.54
C TYR A 168 -0.42 5.33 1.10
N ALA A 169 -0.45 4.94 2.37
CA ALA A 169 0.66 4.31 3.06
C ALA A 169 0.40 2.80 3.24
N LEU A 170 1.40 1.98 2.92
CA LEU A 170 1.47 0.59 3.34
C LEU A 170 2.50 0.45 4.45
N ILE A 171 2.11 -0.23 5.51
CA ILE A 171 2.90 -0.39 6.72
C ILE A 171 3.14 -1.88 6.95
N ALA A 172 4.39 -2.27 7.06
CA ALA A 172 4.80 -3.58 7.54
C ALA A 172 5.56 -3.41 8.86
N ALA A 173 5.31 -4.31 9.82
CA ALA A 173 5.99 -4.28 11.11
C ALA A 173 6.26 -5.70 11.58
N THR A 174 7.42 -5.90 12.19
CA THR A 174 7.76 -7.15 12.84
C THR A 174 8.60 -6.88 14.09
N ALA A 175 8.55 -7.79 15.05
CA ALA A 175 9.37 -7.73 16.26
C ALA A 175 10.25 -8.99 16.32
N PHE A 176 11.46 -8.83 16.83
CA PHE A 176 12.41 -9.91 16.99
C PHE A 176 13.31 -9.67 18.21
N VAL A 177 13.98 -10.70 18.65
CA VAL A 177 15.00 -10.60 19.68
C VAL A 177 16.35 -10.80 19.00
N ASN A 178 17.30 -9.92 19.26
CA ASN A 178 18.68 -10.08 18.81
C ASN A 178 19.27 -11.35 19.42
N GLU A 179 20.04 -12.08 18.63
CA GLU A 179 20.79 -13.19 19.18
C GLU A 179 21.92 -12.67 20.09
N PRO A 180 22.29 -13.43 21.14
CA PRO A 180 23.40 -13.04 22.01
C PRO A 180 24.67 -12.87 21.18
N ASP A 181 25.46 -11.84 21.47
CA ASP A 181 26.74 -11.65 20.81
C ASP A 181 27.62 -12.86 21.11
N VAL A 182 27.97 -13.63 20.10
CA VAL A 182 28.87 -14.77 20.21
C VAL A 182 30.30 -14.24 20.34
N GLY A 183 30.66 -13.76 21.52
CA GLY A 183 32.03 -13.29 21.70
C GLY A 183 32.31 -12.26 22.80
N SER A 184 31.57 -12.21 23.88
CA SER A 184 31.95 -11.48 25.09
C SER A 184 32.22 -12.42 26.24
#